data_23c31885b1d94d5006063f7abdb86db9
#
_entry.id   23c31885b1d94d5006063f7abdb86db9
#
_cell.length_a   1.000
_cell.length_b   1.000
_cell.length_c   1.000
_cell.angle_alpha   90.00
_cell.angle_beta   90.00
_cell.angle_gamma   90.00
#
_symmetry.space_group_name_H-M   'P 1'
#
loop_
_entity.id
_entity.type
_entity.pdbx_description
1 polymer ?
#
loop_
_entity_poly.entity_id
_entity_poly.type
_entity_poly.pdbx_seq_one_letter_code
_entity_poly.pdbx_strand_id
1 'polypeptide(L)'
;DHVSFEVKQGEIVGLLGPNGAGKTTSFYQVVGLIRPDEGNVFLDEENITALPMYKRAKMGIGYLPQEASVFRKLSVEDNIAAVLEMTKLTKGEQKRKLESLLDEFRLHHVRKSNGDVLSGGERRRTEIARALAVNPKFILLDEPFAGIDPIAVEDIQAIVARLKYKNIGILITDHNVTETLSICDRAYLLIDGKIFQQGTAEELAADEQVKKLYLGRNFELKRKDYLHEEALKASEGRE
;
A
#
# COMPACT_ATOMS: atom_id res chain seq x y z
N ASP A 1 -3.95 21.45 -4.92
CA ASP A 1 -3.43 22.67 -5.54
C ASP A 1 -1.93 22.78 -5.23
N HIS A 2 -1.06 22.63 -6.25
CA HIS A 2 0.42 22.64 -6.11
C HIS A 2 0.97 21.61 -5.10
N VAL A 3 0.44 20.37 -5.16
CA VAL A 3 0.92 19.28 -4.31
C VAL A 3 2.12 18.59 -4.98
N SER A 4 3.25 18.51 -4.28
CA SER A 4 4.40 17.75 -4.71
C SER A 4 4.86 16.80 -3.59
N PHE A 5 4.99 15.52 -3.89
CA PHE A 5 5.50 14.51 -2.97
C PHE A 5 6.28 13.44 -3.72
N GLU A 6 7.09 12.69 -3.02
CA GLU A 6 7.88 11.61 -3.56
C GLU A 6 7.81 10.37 -2.66
N VAL A 7 8.04 9.20 -3.26
CA VAL A 7 8.18 7.93 -2.57
C VAL A 7 9.41 7.23 -3.13
N LYS A 8 10.28 6.74 -2.27
CA LYS A 8 11.46 5.96 -2.66
C LYS A 8 11.21 4.47 -2.49
N GLN A 9 11.90 3.64 -3.27
CA GLN A 9 11.87 2.20 -3.02
C GLN A 9 12.43 1.90 -1.62
N GLY A 10 11.81 0.96 -0.92
CA GLY A 10 12.21 0.60 0.43
C GLY A 10 11.79 1.59 1.52
N GLU A 11 10.81 2.48 1.25
CA GLU A 11 10.20 3.31 2.29
C GLU A 11 8.67 3.20 2.32
N ILE A 12 8.10 3.51 3.47
CA ILE A 12 6.66 3.63 3.69
C ILE A 12 6.33 5.10 3.92
N VAL A 13 5.57 5.68 3.01
CA VAL A 13 5.17 7.08 3.04
C VAL A 13 3.66 7.19 3.27
N GLY A 14 3.26 7.95 4.28
CA GLY A 14 1.87 8.28 4.54
C GLY A 14 1.41 9.52 3.75
N LEU A 15 0.23 9.46 3.14
CA LEU A 15 -0.45 10.63 2.60
C LEU A 15 -1.71 10.85 3.45
N LEU A 16 -1.62 11.74 4.41
CA LEU A 16 -2.59 11.96 5.47
C LEU A 16 -3.39 13.24 5.24
N GLY A 17 -4.51 13.38 5.92
CA GLY A 17 -5.33 14.58 5.87
C GLY A 17 -6.82 14.28 6.09
N PRO A 18 -7.62 15.30 6.37
CA PRO A 18 -9.06 15.15 6.54
C PRO A 18 -9.76 14.71 5.25
N ASN A 19 -11.04 14.36 5.36
CA ASN A 19 -11.87 14.07 4.19
C ASN A 19 -11.95 15.31 3.29
N GLY A 20 -11.85 15.08 1.97
CA GLY A 20 -11.84 16.18 1.01
C GLY A 20 -10.49 16.88 0.83
N ALA A 21 -9.43 16.52 1.57
CA ALA A 21 -8.11 17.13 1.44
C ALA A 21 -7.41 16.88 0.09
N GLY A 22 -7.92 15.97 -0.75
CA GLY A 22 -7.34 15.67 -2.06
C GLY A 22 -6.48 14.39 -2.11
N LYS A 23 -6.45 13.58 -1.06
CA LYS A 23 -5.67 12.33 -0.98
C LYS A 23 -6.00 11.37 -2.14
N THR A 24 -7.26 10.99 -2.28
CA THR A 24 -7.74 10.07 -3.33
C THR A 24 -7.48 10.64 -4.73
N THR A 25 -7.67 11.96 -4.92
CA THR A 25 -7.35 12.63 -6.18
C THR A 25 -5.87 12.48 -6.53
N SER A 26 -4.97 12.71 -5.55
CA SER A 26 -3.53 12.54 -5.73
C SER A 26 -3.18 11.08 -6.07
N PHE A 27 -3.79 10.11 -5.40
CA PHE A 27 -3.64 8.68 -5.72
C PHE A 27 -4.07 8.39 -7.17
N TYR A 28 -5.23 8.85 -7.57
CA TYR A 28 -5.76 8.63 -8.93
C TYR A 28 -4.89 9.26 -10.01
N GLN A 29 -4.26 10.40 -9.72
CA GLN A 29 -3.28 11.01 -10.62
C GLN A 29 -2.01 10.17 -10.73
N VAL A 30 -1.50 9.61 -9.63
CA VAL A 30 -0.30 8.75 -9.65
C VAL A 30 -0.56 7.44 -10.37
N VAL A 31 -1.69 6.78 -10.13
CA VAL A 31 -2.03 5.52 -10.82
C VAL A 31 -2.49 5.70 -12.27
N GLY A 32 -2.86 6.92 -12.68
CA GLY A 32 -3.28 7.23 -14.04
C GLY A 32 -4.77 6.99 -14.32
N LEU A 33 -5.61 7.03 -13.27
CA LEU A 33 -7.07 7.03 -13.38
C LEU A 33 -7.60 8.39 -13.78
N ILE A 34 -6.96 9.46 -13.31
CA ILE A 34 -7.24 10.85 -13.73
C ILE A 34 -5.94 11.52 -14.14
N ARG A 35 -6.02 12.47 -15.06
CA ARG A 35 -4.88 13.28 -15.49
C ARG A 35 -4.84 14.57 -14.66
N PRO A 36 -3.65 14.98 -14.15
CA PRO A 36 -3.50 16.29 -13.52
C PRO A 36 -3.73 17.41 -14.55
N ASP A 37 -4.35 18.50 -14.13
CA ASP A 37 -4.51 19.68 -14.95
C ASP A 37 -3.15 20.35 -15.23
N GLU A 38 -2.31 20.40 -14.21
CA GLU A 38 -0.94 20.90 -14.26
C GLU A 38 0.00 19.99 -13.49
N GLY A 39 1.31 20.12 -13.75
CA GLY A 39 2.33 19.32 -13.11
C GLY A 39 2.57 17.98 -13.81
N ASN A 40 3.43 17.17 -13.21
CA ASN A 40 3.89 15.93 -13.80
C ASN A 40 3.99 14.81 -12.75
N VAL A 41 3.82 13.58 -13.23
CA VAL A 41 4.09 12.36 -12.48
C VAL A 41 5.30 11.68 -13.09
N PHE A 42 6.29 11.36 -12.27
CA PHE A 42 7.51 10.68 -12.69
C PHE A 42 7.62 9.31 -12.00
N LEU A 43 8.13 8.34 -12.74
CA LEU A 43 8.62 7.08 -12.22
C LEU A 43 10.12 7.02 -12.53
N ASP A 44 10.94 7.09 -11.49
CA ASP A 44 12.36 7.37 -11.63
C ASP A 44 12.56 8.68 -12.45
N GLU A 45 13.28 8.66 -13.57
CA GLU A 45 13.48 9.81 -14.44
C GLU A 45 12.44 9.92 -15.58
N GLU A 46 11.54 8.92 -15.70
CA GLU A 46 10.58 8.86 -16.78
C GLU A 46 9.28 9.61 -16.43
N ASN A 47 8.89 10.55 -17.29
CA ASN A 47 7.61 11.24 -17.17
C ASN A 47 6.47 10.34 -17.64
N ILE A 48 5.65 9.89 -16.70
CA ILE A 48 4.53 8.98 -16.93
C ILE A 48 3.16 9.67 -16.95
N THR A 49 3.12 11.00 -16.90
CA THR A 49 1.88 11.79 -16.75
C THR A 49 0.84 11.44 -17.81
N ALA A 50 1.26 11.26 -19.06
CA ALA A 50 0.36 10.93 -20.17
C ALA A 50 0.06 9.42 -20.31
N LEU A 51 0.73 8.56 -19.55
CA LEU A 51 0.56 7.11 -19.64
C LEU A 51 -0.72 6.67 -18.90
N PRO A 52 -1.54 5.81 -19.54
CA PRO A 52 -2.71 5.22 -18.89
C PRO A 52 -2.30 4.21 -17.81
N MET A 53 -3.22 3.93 -16.88
CA MET A 53 -3.01 3.07 -15.71
C MET A 53 -2.33 1.72 -16.06
N TYR A 54 -2.79 1.02 -17.11
CA TYR A 54 -2.23 -0.29 -17.46
C TYR A 54 -0.76 -0.24 -17.88
N LYS A 55 -0.30 0.86 -18.49
CA LYS A 55 1.11 1.06 -18.81
C LYS A 55 1.93 1.31 -17.54
N ARG A 56 1.43 2.15 -16.64
CA ARG A 56 2.07 2.40 -15.33
C ARG A 56 2.16 1.13 -14.50
N ALA A 57 1.13 0.28 -14.53
CA ALA A 57 1.15 -1.02 -13.87
C ALA A 57 2.26 -1.93 -14.43
N LYS A 58 2.44 -1.96 -15.76
CA LYS A 58 3.54 -2.71 -16.40
C LYS A 58 4.93 -2.16 -16.07
N MET A 59 5.04 -0.90 -15.70
CA MET A 59 6.29 -0.27 -15.27
C MET A 59 6.57 -0.51 -13.78
N GLY A 60 5.64 -1.11 -13.05
CA GLY A 60 5.83 -1.52 -11.68
C GLY A 60 5.06 -0.71 -10.63
N ILE A 61 3.99 -0.01 -11.01
CA ILE A 61 3.11 0.68 -10.06
C ILE A 61 1.89 -0.20 -9.76
N GLY A 62 1.84 -0.76 -8.56
CA GLY A 62 0.69 -1.48 -8.03
C GLY A 62 -0.30 -0.53 -7.36
N TYR A 63 -1.59 -0.84 -7.43
CA TYR A 63 -2.64 -0.08 -6.75
C TYR A 63 -3.64 -1.01 -6.09
N LEU A 64 -3.89 -0.79 -4.81
CA LEU A 64 -4.94 -1.41 -4.03
C LEU A 64 -6.00 -0.37 -3.66
N PRO A 65 -7.18 -0.42 -4.27
CA PRO A 65 -8.27 0.48 -3.95
C PRO A 65 -8.85 0.21 -2.55
N GLN A 66 -9.57 1.18 -2.01
CA GLN A 66 -10.34 1.05 -0.77
C GLN A 66 -11.41 -0.04 -0.89
N GLU A 67 -12.11 -0.06 -2.02
CA GLU A 67 -13.13 -1.08 -2.27
C GLU A 67 -12.51 -2.44 -2.58
N ALA A 68 -13.22 -3.50 -2.20
CA ALA A 68 -12.79 -4.86 -2.44
C ALA A 68 -12.60 -5.14 -3.94
N SER A 69 -11.36 -5.46 -4.32
CA SER A 69 -10.97 -5.72 -5.71
C SER A 69 -10.83 -7.21 -6.04
N VAL A 70 -11.04 -8.09 -5.07
CA VAL A 70 -10.98 -9.54 -5.27
C VAL A 70 -12.04 -10.00 -6.26
N PHE A 71 -11.70 -10.92 -7.14
CA PHE A 71 -12.67 -11.58 -8.02
C PHE A 71 -13.54 -12.52 -7.20
N ARG A 72 -14.74 -12.09 -6.88
CA ARG A 72 -15.63 -12.72 -5.90
C ARG A 72 -15.95 -14.20 -6.19
N LYS A 73 -16.04 -14.58 -7.47
CA LYS A 73 -16.40 -15.93 -7.91
C LYS A 73 -15.20 -16.82 -8.23
N LEU A 74 -13.98 -16.28 -8.10
CA LEU A 74 -12.75 -17.05 -8.21
C LEU A 74 -12.26 -17.45 -6.82
N SER A 75 -11.58 -18.60 -6.75
CA SER A 75 -10.88 -19.01 -5.55
C SER A 75 -9.71 -18.07 -5.23
N VAL A 76 -9.15 -18.14 -4.03
CA VAL A 76 -7.94 -17.38 -3.66
C VAL A 76 -6.80 -17.69 -4.62
N GLU A 77 -6.53 -18.97 -4.88
CA GLU A 77 -5.47 -19.37 -5.80
C GLU A 77 -5.74 -18.88 -7.23
N ASP A 78 -6.99 -18.93 -7.72
CA ASP A 78 -7.33 -18.45 -9.06
C ASP A 78 -7.25 -16.93 -9.17
N ASN A 79 -7.55 -16.20 -8.10
CA ASN A 79 -7.35 -14.75 -8.02
C ASN A 79 -5.89 -14.35 -8.26
N ILE A 80 -4.94 -15.11 -7.71
CA ILE A 80 -3.51 -14.87 -7.86
C ILE A 80 -3.03 -15.42 -9.21
N ALA A 81 -3.45 -16.63 -9.58
CA ALA A 81 -3.07 -17.28 -10.83
C ALA A 81 -3.48 -16.46 -12.07
N ALA A 82 -4.66 -15.85 -12.07
CA ALA A 82 -5.13 -15.01 -13.16
C ALA A 82 -4.16 -13.84 -13.49
N VAL A 83 -3.54 -13.27 -12.47
CA VAL A 83 -2.55 -12.21 -12.66
C VAL A 83 -1.20 -12.77 -13.09
N LEU A 84 -0.79 -13.92 -12.54
CA LEU A 84 0.43 -14.60 -12.96
C LEU A 84 0.41 -15.00 -14.44
N GLU A 85 -0.75 -15.38 -15.00
CA GLU A 85 -0.91 -15.69 -16.41
C GLU A 85 -0.63 -14.50 -17.35
N MET A 86 -0.76 -13.27 -16.83
CA MET A 86 -0.43 -12.05 -17.58
C MET A 86 1.07 -11.72 -17.58
N THR A 87 1.87 -12.47 -16.83
CA THR A 87 3.33 -12.30 -16.76
C THR A 87 4.05 -13.10 -17.85
N LYS A 88 5.35 -12.84 -18.01
CA LYS A 88 6.21 -13.61 -18.92
C LYS A 88 6.77 -14.90 -18.28
N LEU A 89 6.34 -15.25 -17.07
CA LEU A 89 6.79 -16.44 -16.35
C LEU A 89 6.30 -17.73 -17.06
N THR A 90 7.14 -18.74 -17.08
CA THR A 90 6.75 -20.10 -17.50
C THR A 90 5.70 -20.68 -16.54
N LYS A 91 4.95 -21.67 -16.97
CA LYS A 91 3.93 -22.33 -16.12
C LYS A 91 4.54 -22.89 -14.82
N GLY A 92 5.77 -23.39 -14.86
CA GLY A 92 6.50 -23.87 -13.68
C GLY A 92 6.84 -22.74 -12.71
N GLU A 93 7.29 -21.59 -13.22
CA GLU A 93 7.58 -20.41 -12.40
C GLU A 93 6.30 -19.80 -11.83
N GLN A 94 5.22 -19.73 -12.63
CA GLN A 94 3.91 -19.28 -12.15
C GLN A 94 3.43 -20.12 -10.97
N LYS A 95 3.54 -21.44 -11.05
CA LYS A 95 3.18 -22.35 -9.98
C LYS A 95 4.02 -22.14 -8.72
N ARG A 96 5.34 -22.03 -8.85
CA ARG A 96 6.24 -21.74 -7.72
C ARG A 96 5.91 -20.40 -7.06
N LYS A 97 5.67 -19.36 -7.88
CA LYS A 97 5.31 -18.02 -7.38
C LYS A 97 3.97 -18.04 -6.67
N LEU A 98 2.97 -18.76 -7.19
CA LEU A 98 1.67 -18.95 -6.54
C LEU A 98 1.83 -19.58 -5.15
N GLU A 99 2.55 -20.72 -5.05
CA GLU A 99 2.77 -21.37 -3.76
C GLU A 99 3.51 -20.44 -2.78
N SER A 100 4.56 -19.77 -3.25
CA SER A 100 5.29 -18.80 -2.42
C SER A 100 4.40 -17.66 -1.88
N LEU A 101 3.47 -17.14 -2.69
CA LEU A 101 2.53 -16.11 -2.27
C LEU A 101 1.49 -16.66 -1.28
N LEU A 102 0.98 -17.87 -1.50
CA LEU A 102 0.06 -18.52 -0.56
C LEU A 102 0.70 -18.75 0.81
N ASP A 103 1.97 -19.17 0.82
CA ASP A 103 2.77 -19.33 2.05
C ASP A 103 2.99 -17.99 2.75
N GLU A 104 3.52 -17.01 2.03
CA GLU A 104 3.88 -15.71 2.58
C GLU A 104 2.68 -14.98 3.22
N PHE A 105 1.51 -15.09 2.58
CA PHE A 105 0.27 -14.44 3.03
C PHE A 105 -0.61 -15.33 3.91
N ARG A 106 -0.14 -16.54 4.26
CA ARG A 106 -0.87 -17.51 5.09
C ARG A 106 -2.26 -17.79 4.55
N LEU A 107 -2.37 -18.06 3.25
CA LEU A 107 -3.64 -18.24 2.54
C LEU A 107 -3.97 -19.71 2.19
N HIS A 108 -3.11 -20.68 2.58
CA HIS A 108 -3.32 -22.10 2.23
C HIS A 108 -4.66 -22.65 2.74
N HIS A 109 -5.09 -22.28 3.94
CA HIS A 109 -6.34 -22.74 4.54
C HIS A 109 -7.60 -22.29 3.79
N VAL A 110 -7.50 -21.18 3.03
CA VAL A 110 -8.60 -20.63 2.22
C VAL A 110 -8.32 -20.67 0.72
N ARG A 111 -7.25 -21.36 0.28
CA ARG A 111 -6.81 -21.34 -1.13
C ARG A 111 -7.91 -21.69 -2.14
N LYS A 112 -8.83 -22.58 -1.78
CA LYS A 112 -9.96 -23.02 -2.61
C LYS A 112 -11.26 -22.26 -2.32
N SER A 113 -11.27 -21.36 -1.33
CA SER A 113 -12.44 -20.55 -1.00
C SER A 113 -12.61 -19.43 -2.01
N ASN A 114 -13.85 -19.15 -2.41
CA ASN A 114 -14.17 -18.03 -3.29
C ASN A 114 -13.96 -16.68 -2.57
N GLY A 115 -13.69 -15.63 -3.33
CA GLY A 115 -13.43 -14.29 -2.80
C GLY A 115 -14.63 -13.69 -2.04
N ASP A 116 -15.87 -14.14 -2.32
CA ASP A 116 -17.08 -13.63 -1.68
C ASP A 116 -17.32 -14.16 -0.25
N VAL A 117 -16.62 -15.25 0.15
CA VAL A 117 -16.77 -15.86 1.49
C VAL A 117 -15.59 -15.53 2.43
N LEU A 118 -14.58 -14.78 1.96
CA LEU A 118 -13.41 -14.43 2.73
C LEU A 118 -13.74 -13.39 3.81
N SER A 119 -13.12 -13.53 4.98
CA SER A 119 -13.07 -12.46 5.98
C SER A 119 -12.36 -11.21 5.41
N GLY A 120 -12.55 -10.05 6.04
CA GLY A 120 -11.91 -8.80 5.62
C GLY A 120 -10.38 -8.92 5.52
N GLY A 121 -9.75 -9.54 6.53
CA GLY A 121 -8.31 -9.76 6.56
C GLY A 121 -7.81 -10.73 5.49
N GLU A 122 -8.51 -11.88 5.30
CA GLU A 122 -8.16 -12.84 4.25
C GLU A 122 -8.31 -12.25 2.85
N ARG A 123 -9.37 -11.49 2.63
CA ARG A 123 -9.60 -10.77 1.38
C ARG A 123 -8.48 -9.78 1.13
N ARG A 124 -8.10 -8.96 2.10
CA ARG A 124 -7.03 -7.96 1.94
C ARG A 124 -5.68 -8.61 1.70
N ARG A 125 -5.35 -9.70 2.40
CA ARG A 125 -4.14 -10.48 2.13
C ARG A 125 -4.13 -11.05 0.71
N THR A 126 -5.26 -11.55 0.21
CA THR A 126 -5.39 -12.06 -1.17
C THR A 126 -5.16 -10.95 -2.20
N GLU A 127 -5.71 -9.76 -1.96
CA GLU A 127 -5.54 -8.60 -2.84
C GLU A 127 -4.07 -8.14 -2.90
N ILE A 128 -3.39 -8.09 -1.75
CA ILE A 128 -1.96 -7.74 -1.69
C ILE A 128 -1.12 -8.82 -2.39
N ALA A 129 -1.37 -10.10 -2.12
CA ALA A 129 -0.68 -11.22 -2.77
C ALA A 129 -0.83 -11.15 -4.30
N ARG A 130 -2.03 -10.83 -4.78
CA ARG A 130 -2.31 -10.62 -6.20
C ARG A 130 -1.52 -9.43 -6.77
N ALA A 131 -1.45 -8.32 -6.05
CA ALA A 131 -0.67 -7.17 -6.48
C ALA A 131 0.83 -7.48 -6.57
N LEU A 132 1.36 -8.33 -5.69
CA LEU A 132 2.76 -8.76 -5.69
C LEU A 132 3.10 -9.79 -6.77
N ALA A 133 2.11 -10.42 -7.37
CA ALA A 133 2.33 -11.41 -8.42
C ALA A 133 3.13 -10.85 -9.61
N VAL A 134 3.02 -9.55 -9.88
CA VAL A 134 3.72 -8.85 -10.97
C VAL A 134 5.04 -8.17 -10.55
N ASN A 135 5.52 -8.41 -9.32
CA ASN A 135 6.74 -7.81 -8.77
C ASN A 135 6.80 -6.27 -8.93
N PRO A 136 5.88 -5.53 -8.30
CA PRO A 136 5.85 -4.07 -8.44
C PRO A 136 7.06 -3.43 -7.77
N LYS A 137 7.49 -2.25 -8.27
CA LYS A 137 8.48 -1.38 -7.62
C LYS A 137 7.84 -0.53 -6.52
N PHE A 138 6.59 -0.13 -6.75
CA PHE A 138 5.79 0.70 -5.85
C PHE A 138 4.39 0.15 -5.69
N ILE A 139 3.82 0.28 -4.51
CA ILE A 139 2.42 -0.06 -4.23
C ILE A 139 1.73 1.11 -3.55
N LEU A 140 0.59 1.51 -4.10
CA LEU A 140 -0.29 2.48 -3.49
C LEU A 140 -1.43 1.76 -2.79
N LEU A 141 -1.57 2.01 -1.49
CA LEU A 141 -2.58 1.39 -0.61
C LEU A 141 -3.60 2.46 -0.20
N ASP A 142 -4.79 2.39 -0.78
CA ASP A 142 -5.88 3.31 -0.46
C ASP A 142 -6.74 2.72 0.65
N GLU A 143 -6.66 3.33 1.84
CA GLU A 143 -7.37 2.92 3.06
C GLU A 143 -7.29 1.40 3.37
N PRO A 144 -6.08 0.84 3.48
CA PRO A 144 -5.91 -0.61 3.63
C PRO A 144 -6.46 -1.18 4.93
N PHE A 145 -6.73 -0.35 5.93
CA PHE A 145 -7.22 -0.75 7.26
C PHE A 145 -8.73 -0.56 7.41
N ALA A 146 -9.40 0.05 6.41
CA ALA A 146 -10.82 0.33 6.47
C ALA A 146 -11.66 -0.95 6.54
N GLY A 147 -12.56 -1.03 7.51
CA GLY A 147 -13.51 -2.15 7.65
C GLY A 147 -12.88 -3.50 8.01
N ILE A 148 -11.68 -3.48 8.58
CA ILE A 148 -10.94 -4.66 9.02
C ILE A 148 -10.89 -4.66 10.56
N ASP A 149 -10.96 -5.84 11.18
CA ASP A 149 -10.83 -5.97 12.63
C ASP A 149 -9.40 -5.63 13.10
N PRO A 150 -9.22 -5.18 14.37
CA PRO A 150 -7.93 -4.72 14.87
C PRO A 150 -6.79 -5.74 14.77
N ILE A 151 -7.09 -7.04 14.93
CA ILE A 151 -6.07 -8.10 14.84
C ILE A 151 -5.59 -8.21 13.39
N ALA A 152 -6.52 -8.20 12.44
CA ALA A 152 -6.18 -8.24 11.03
C ALA A 152 -5.48 -6.96 10.54
N VAL A 153 -5.75 -5.79 11.15
CA VAL A 153 -4.97 -4.56 10.89
C VAL A 153 -3.50 -4.77 11.18
N GLU A 154 -3.15 -5.36 12.34
CA GLU A 154 -1.76 -5.65 12.69
C GLU A 154 -1.10 -6.64 11.71
N ASP A 155 -1.83 -7.67 11.28
CA ASP A 155 -1.37 -8.59 10.24
C ASP A 155 -1.04 -7.86 8.92
N ILE A 156 -1.89 -6.92 8.49
CA ILE A 156 -1.66 -6.13 7.28
C ILE A 156 -0.47 -5.19 7.45
N GLN A 157 -0.33 -4.56 8.62
CA GLN A 157 0.83 -3.73 8.93
C GLN A 157 2.14 -4.53 8.89
N ALA A 158 2.16 -5.75 9.43
CA ALA A 158 3.31 -6.64 9.35
C ALA A 158 3.67 -7.00 7.90
N ILE A 159 2.65 -7.20 7.06
CA ILE A 159 2.85 -7.40 5.62
C ILE A 159 3.49 -6.17 4.98
N VAL A 160 2.93 -4.97 5.22
CA VAL A 160 3.43 -3.71 4.67
C VAL A 160 4.89 -3.48 5.09
N ALA A 161 5.22 -3.73 6.37
CA ALA A 161 6.60 -3.65 6.86
C ALA A 161 7.54 -4.60 6.09
N ARG A 162 7.11 -5.85 5.80
CA ARG A 162 7.92 -6.78 5.01
C ARG A 162 8.13 -6.33 3.57
N LEU A 163 7.15 -5.68 2.94
CA LEU A 163 7.28 -5.17 1.57
C LEU A 163 8.36 -4.10 1.44
N LYS A 164 8.51 -3.25 2.45
CA LYS A 164 9.61 -2.28 2.54
C LYS A 164 10.97 -2.96 2.39
N TYR A 165 11.22 -4.07 3.12
CA TYR A 165 12.48 -4.81 3.06
C TYR A 165 12.66 -5.65 1.80
N LYS A 166 11.63 -5.77 0.96
CA LYS A 166 11.73 -6.27 -0.41
C LYS A 166 12.05 -5.16 -1.42
N ASN A 167 12.47 -4.00 -0.96
CA ASN A 167 12.76 -2.81 -1.76
C ASN A 167 11.56 -2.31 -2.56
N ILE A 168 10.34 -2.45 -2.01
CA ILE A 168 9.11 -1.91 -2.59
C ILE A 168 8.81 -0.58 -1.89
N GLY A 169 8.62 0.49 -2.67
CA GLY A 169 8.15 1.76 -2.14
C GLY A 169 6.64 1.72 -1.90
N ILE A 170 6.18 2.24 -0.77
CA ILE A 170 4.77 2.15 -0.37
C ILE A 170 4.23 3.54 -0.11
N LEU A 171 3.14 3.89 -0.80
CA LEU A 171 2.34 5.06 -0.49
C LEU A 171 1.02 4.59 0.12
N ILE A 172 0.73 5.07 1.33
CA ILE A 172 -0.45 4.65 2.08
C ILE A 172 -1.28 5.85 2.50
N THR A 173 -2.60 5.76 2.35
CA THR A 173 -3.54 6.68 2.97
C THR A 173 -4.57 5.90 3.77
N ASP A 174 -4.97 6.43 4.93
CA ASP A 174 -6.03 5.85 5.76
C ASP A 174 -6.64 6.92 6.67
N HIS A 175 -7.85 6.68 7.11
CA HIS A 175 -8.50 7.51 8.14
C HIS A 175 -7.92 7.24 9.52
N ASN A 176 -7.43 6.03 9.75
CA ASN A 176 -6.80 5.64 10.99
C ASN A 176 -5.34 6.11 11.02
N VAL A 177 -5.18 7.39 11.37
CA VAL A 177 -3.88 8.06 11.40
C VAL A 177 -2.92 7.38 12.36
N THR A 178 -3.41 6.90 13.51
CA THR A 178 -2.59 6.23 14.51
C THR A 178 -1.96 4.97 13.93
N GLU A 179 -2.76 4.12 13.29
CA GLU A 179 -2.27 2.90 12.67
C GLU A 179 -1.33 3.17 11.50
N THR A 180 -1.62 4.20 10.70
CA THR A 180 -0.79 4.57 9.56
C THR A 180 0.55 5.13 9.99
N LEU A 181 0.57 6.13 10.89
CA LEU A 181 1.82 6.72 11.39
C LEU A 181 2.68 5.73 12.16
N SER A 182 2.06 4.71 12.80
CA SER A 182 2.81 3.71 13.56
C SER A 182 3.83 2.93 12.73
N ILE A 183 3.61 2.81 11.42
CA ILE A 183 4.45 2.04 10.49
C ILE A 183 5.14 2.88 9.41
N CYS A 184 4.76 4.15 9.24
CA CYS A 184 5.36 5.03 8.24
C CYS A 184 6.77 5.49 8.63
N ASP A 185 7.66 5.61 7.66
CA ASP A 185 8.95 6.28 7.83
C ASP A 185 8.75 7.80 7.87
N ARG A 186 7.94 8.31 6.97
CA ARG A 186 7.56 9.72 6.89
C ARG A 186 6.16 9.89 6.30
N ALA A 187 5.60 11.07 6.42
CA ALA A 187 4.30 11.36 5.85
C ALA A 187 4.19 12.80 5.35
N TYR A 188 3.21 13.00 4.48
CA TYR A 188 2.73 14.30 4.02
C TYR A 188 1.33 14.52 4.55
N LEU A 189 1.10 15.65 5.18
CA LEU A 189 -0.23 16.05 5.65
C LEU A 189 -0.83 17.03 4.67
N LEU A 190 -1.92 16.61 4.01
CA LEU A 190 -2.72 17.45 3.13
C LEU A 190 -3.86 18.12 3.90
N ILE A 191 -4.01 19.41 3.70
CA ILE A 191 -5.17 20.20 4.17
C ILE A 191 -5.58 21.12 3.03
N ASP A 192 -6.86 21.14 2.69
CA ASP A 192 -7.43 21.98 1.63
C ASP A 192 -6.67 21.93 0.30
N GLY A 193 -6.27 20.71 -0.11
CA GLY A 193 -5.58 20.47 -1.37
C GLY A 193 -4.12 20.90 -1.41
N LYS A 194 -3.50 21.21 -0.27
CA LYS A 194 -2.08 21.62 -0.17
C LYS A 194 -1.35 20.78 0.86
N ILE A 195 -0.03 20.62 0.68
CA ILE A 195 0.80 20.07 1.74
C ILE A 195 0.95 21.11 2.84
N PHE A 196 0.33 20.82 3.99
CA PHE A 196 0.41 21.64 5.19
C PHE A 196 1.71 21.41 5.95
N GLN A 197 2.09 20.12 6.11
CA GLN A 197 3.33 19.72 6.80
C GLN A 197 3.81 18.39 6.23
N GLN A 198 5.12 18.15 6.35
CA GLN A 198 5.76 16.89 5.99
C GLN A 198 6.93 16.62 6.93
N GLY A 199 7.27 15.36 7.13
CA GLY A 199 8.38 14.94 7.97
C GLY A 199 8.27 13.49 8.39
N THR A 200 9.14 13.06 9.29
CA THR A 200 9.04 11.74 9.91
C THR A 200 7.77 11.62 10.75
N ALA A 201 7.37 10.41 11.06
CA ALA A 201 6.19 10.19 11.93
C ALA A 201 6.37 10.88 13.29
N GLU A 202 7.59 10.89 13.82
CA GLU A 202 7.96 11.54 15.09
C GLU A 202 7.85 13.06 15.01
N GLU A 203 8.38 13.68 13.94
CA GLU A 203 8.31 15.11 13.71
C GLU A 203 6.86 15.59 13.61
N LEU A 204 6.04 14.90 12.83
CA LEU A 204 4.62 15.23 12.69
C LEU A 204 3.84 15.05 13.99
N ALA A 205 4.13 14.00 14.76
CA ALA A 205 3.51 13.74 16.04
C ALA A 205 3.93 14.75 17.13
N ALA A 206 5.09 15.37 17.00
CA ALA A 206 5.59 16.40 17.91
C ALA A 206 5.09 17.81 17.56
N ASP A 207 4.65 18.04 16.33
CA ASP A 207 4.23 19.36 15.85
C ASP A 207 2.87 19.78 16.46
N GLU A 208 2.88 20.88 17.19
CA GLU A 208 1.70 21.40 17.89
C GLU A 208 0.58 21.87 16.94
N GLN A 209 0.92 22.34 15.74
CA GLN A 209 -0.07 22.75 14.74
C GLN A 209 -0.72 21.52 14.11
N VAL A 210 0.06 20.49 13.82
CA VAL A 210 -0.43 19.19 13.31
C VAL A 210 -1.37 18.54 14.35
N LYS A 211 -0.98 18.52 15.63
CA LYS A 211 -1.85 18.05 16.72
C LYS A 211 -3.15 18.84 16.78
N LYS A 212 -3.07 20.16 16.75
CA LYS A 212 -4.25 21.04 16.87
C LYS A 212 -5.22 20.88 15.72
N LEU A 213 -4.72 20.75 14.50
CA LEU A 213 -5.54 20.79 13.28
C LEU A 213 -6.00 19.39 12.82
N TYR A 214 -5.25 18.33 13.15
CA TYR A 214 -5.50 17.02 12.56
C TYR A 214 -5.40 15.83 13.54
N LEU A 215 -4.30 15.69 14.27
CA LEU A 215 -4.08 14.50 15.12
C LEU A 215 -4.93 14.50 16.40
N GLY A 216 -5.24 15.69 16.92
CA GLY A 216 -5.81 15.87 18.26
C GLY A 216 -4.75 16.19 19.31
N ARG A 217 -5.10 17.03 20.27
CA ARG A 217 -4.13 17.55 21.30
C ARG A 217 -3.49 16.48 22.15
N ASN A 218 -4.21 15.37 22.38
CA ASN A 218 -3.75 14.25 23.21
C ASN A 218 -3.18 13.09 22.38
N PHE A 219 -2.85 13.34 21.10
CA PHE A 219 -2.29 12.31 20.24
C PHE A 219 -0.91 11.90 20.74
N GLU A 220 -0.72 10.60 20.90
CA GLU A 220 0.56 9.96 21.22
C GLU A 220 0.92 8.98 20.11
N LEU A 221 2.10 9.15 19.51
CA LEU A 221 2.62 8.23 18.52
C LEU A 221 3.06 6.92 19.20
N LYS A 222 2.48 5.82 18.80
CA LYS A 222 2.89 4.48 19.21
C LYS A 222 3.51 3.78 18.03
N ARG A 223 4.84 3.81 17.96
CA ARG A 223 5.59 3.10 16.90
C ARG A 223 5.42 1.60 17.05
N LYS A 224 5.28 0.93 15.93
CA LYS A 224 5.30 -0.54 15.83
C LYS A 224 6.63 -1.01 15.24
N ASP A 225 7.74 -0.54 15.81
CA ASP A 225 9.09 -0.83 15.32
C ASP A 225 9.41 -2.31 15.37
N TYR A 226 8.79 -3.06 16.28
CA TYR A 226 8.89 -4.51 16.34
C TYR A 226 8.47 -5.20 15.02
N LEU A 227 7.49 -4.65 14.29
CA LEU A 227 7.10 -5.17 12.98
C LEU A 227 8.21 -4.99 11.94
N HIS A 228 8.96 -3.89 12.01
CA HIS A 228 10.12 -3.64 11.16
C HIS A 228 11.29 -4.55 11.53
N GLU A 229 11.55 -4.76 12.81
CA GLU A 229 12.59 -5.68 13.28
C GLU A 229 12.31 -7.13 12.87
N GLU A 230 11.07 -7.60 13.02
CA GLU A 230 10.66 -8.93 12.58
C GLU A 230 10.78 -9.09 11.05
N ALA A 231 10.39 -8.05 10.29
CA ALA A 231 10.49 -8.05 8.85
C ALA A 231 11.95 -8.08 8.38
N LEU A 232 12.84 -7.34 9.03
CA LEU A 232 14.28 -7.32 8.74
C LEU A 232 14.89 -8.71 8.97
N LYS A 233 14.67 -9.32 10.15
CA LYS A 233 15.14 -10.68 10.48
C LYS A 233 14.65 -11.72 9.46
N ALA A 234 13.39 -11.60 9.01
CA ALA A 234 12.83 -12.49 8.01
C ALA A 234 13.44 -12.29 6.60
N SER A 235 13.97 -11.13 6.29
CA SER A 235 14.67 -10.86 5.02
C SER A 235 16.10 -11.43 5.03
N GLU A 236 16.82 -11.29 6.15
CA GLU A 236 18.19 -11.78 6.31
C GLU A 236 18.28 -13.31 6.40
N GLY A 237 17.27 -13.99 6.93
CA GLY A 237 17.23 -15.45 7.04
C GLY A 237 16.88 -16.20 5.74
N ARG A 238 16.73 -15.49 4.60
CA ARG A 238 16.42 -16.06 3.28
C ARG A 238 17.60 -16.03 2.29
N GLU A 239 18.77 -15.58 2.73
CA GLU A 239 20.03 -15.74 2.01
C GLU A 239 20.67 -17.10 2.38
#